data_c41ae97bc51e912cc151779860dbf748
#
_entry.id   c41ae97bc51e912cc151779860dbf748
#
_cell.length_a   1.000
_cell.length_b   1.000
_cell.length_c   1.000
_cell.angle_alpha   90.00
_cell.angle_beta   90.00
_cell.angle_gamma   90.00
#
_symmetry.space_group_name_H-M   'P 1'
#
loop_
_entity.id
_entity.type
_entity.pdbx_description
1 polymer ?
#
loop_
_entity_poly.entity_id
_entity_poly.type
_entity_poly.pdbx_seq_one_letter_code
_entity_poly.pdbx_strand_id
1 'polypeptide(L)'
;MAAADKRGPAGTADPATQTFSGTAGPRGPNTTLSDLVAHLRERRLRRAMEIISSQSPHSVRELARELRLSPTHLQRLFKQETGVQIGRLLAEHRLGKATELLSGTDMEIKEIAYKVGYGHHSSFVRAFQRRFGQSPKRYRQKTAA
;
A
#
# COMPACT_ATOMS: atom_id res chain seq x y z
N MET A 1 -21.58 7.19 -43.36
CA MET A 1 -20.82 7.58 -43.47
C MET A 1 -19.95 8.10 -42.52
N ALA A 2 -19.63 9.05 -42.65
CA ALA A 2 -18.71 9.60 -41.80
C ALA A 2 -19.03 9.49 -40.42
N ALA A 3 -20.13 9.31 -40.21
CA ALA A 3 -20.51 9.25 -38.87
C ALA A 3 -19.67 8.40 -38.06
N ALA A 4 -19.36 7.44 -38.54
CA ALA A 4 -18.68 6.54 -37.77
C ALA A 4 -17.54 7.09 -37.15
N ASP A 5 -16.87 7.74 -37.80
CA ASP A 5 -15.69 8.12 -37.25
C ASP A 5 -15.82 8.83 -36.08
N LYS A 6 -16.62 9.57 -35.98
CA LYS A 6 -16.57 10.31 -34.88
C LYS A 6 -16.54 9.67 -33.67
N ARG A 7 -17.27 8.84 -33.49
CA ARG A 7 -17.34 8.37 -32.27
C ARG A 7 -16.19 7.82 -31.85
N GLY A 8 -15.76 7.09 -32.51
CA GLY A 8 -14.72 6.38 -32.02
C GLY A 8 -13.68 7.12 -31.43
N PRO A 9 -13.23 7.74 -32.09
CA PRO A 9 -12.07 8.32 -31.71
C PRO A 9 -12.23 9.15 -30.56
N ALA A 10 -12.87 9.89 -30.77
CA ALA A 10 -12.97 10.82 -29.93
C ALA A 10 -12.79 10.46 -28.62
N GLY A 11 -13.53 10.36 -28.14
CA GLY A 11 -13.46 10.42 -26.88
C GLY A 11 -12.84 9.47 -26.18
N THR A 12 -12.72 8.61 -26.69
CA THR A 12 -12.33 7.59 -25.98
C THR A 12 -11.16 7.77 -25.22
N ALA A 13 -10.19 7.82 -25.69
CA ALA A 13 -9.00 7.74 -25.00
C ALA A 13 -8.79 8.78 -24.02
N ASP A 14 -9.10 9.79 -24.34
CA ASP A 14 -8.72 10.84 -23.54
C ASP A 14 -9.18 10.93 -22.16
N PRO A 15 -10.27 10.47 -21.88
CA PRO A 15 -10.75 10.60 -20.52
C PRO A 15 -9.82 10.02 -19.52
N ALA A 16 -9.24 8.99 -19.89
CA ALA A 16 -8.38 8.33 -18.97
C ALA A 16 -7.20 9.19 -18.63
N THR A 17 -6.70 9.82 -19.59
CA THR A 17 -5.55 10.63 -19.35
C THR A 17 -5.90 11.81 -18.50
N GLN A 18 -7.02 12.34 -18.72
CA GLN A 18 -7.38 13.48 -17.97
C GLN A 18 -7.51 13.20 -16.51
N THR A 19 -7.91 12.03 -16.21
CA THR A 19 -8.13 11.70 -14.83
C THR A 19 -6.91 11.88 -14.02
N PHE A 20 -5.81 11.56 -14.55
CA PHE A 20 -4.64 11.66 -13.77
C PHE A 20 -4.22 13.05 -13.50
N SER A 21 -4.37 13.86 -14.42
CA SER A 21 -3.85 15.17 -14.26
C SER A 21 -4.47 15.86 -13.10
N GLY A 22 -5.64 15.60 -12.82
CA GLY A 22 -6.26 16.39 -11.82
C GLY A 22 -6.42 15.74 -10.52
N THR A 23 -6.37 16.50 -9.54
CA THR A 23 -6.71 16.02 -8.26
C THR A 23 -8.20 16.04 -8.12
N ALA A 24 -8.86 16.79 -8.91
CA ALA A 24 -10.30 16.84 -8.84
C ALA A 24 -10.88 15.60 -9.45
N GLY A 25 -11.89 15.07 -8.91
CA GLY A 25 -12.49 13.89 -9.43
C GLY A 25 -13.20 14.11 -10.73
N PRO A 26 -13.78 13.07 -11.25
CA PRO A 26 -14.52 13.16 -12.50
C PRO A 26 -15.71 14.05 -12.31
N ARG A 27 -15.78 15.05 -13.13
CA ARG A 27 -16.89 15.98 -13.06
C ARG A 27 -17.34 16.29 -14.46
N GLY A 28 -18.48 16.67 -14.62
CA GLY A 28 -18.94 17.04 -15.91
C GLY A 28 -20.13 16.24 -16.29
N PRO A 29 -20.83 16.70 -17.31
CA PRO A 29 -22.08 16.11 -17.70
C PRO A 29 -21.95 14.70 -18.21
N ASN A 30 -20.79 14.33 -18.67
CA ASN A 30 -20.63 13.01 -19.25
C ASN A 30 -20.00 11.99 -18.29
N THR A 31 -19.86 12.36 -17.06
CA THR A 31 -19.26 11.43 -16.09
C THR A 31 -20.19 10.25 -15.86
N THR A 32 -19.71 9.06 -16.09
CA THR A 32 -20.52 7.88 -15.89
C THR A 32 -20.36 7.33 -14.48
N LEU A 33 -21.23 6.45 -14.12
CA LEU A 33 -21.15 5.80 -12.83
C LEU A 33 -19.85 5.01 -12.74
N SER A 34 -19.44 4.42 -13.85
CA SER A 34 -18.20 3.66 -13.90
C SER A 34 -17.00 4.55 -13.60
N ASP A 35 -17.01 5.76 -14.15
CA ASP A 35 -15.91 6.69 -13.90
C ASP A 35 -15.84 7.11 -12.45
N LEU A 36 -17.00 7.31 -11.84
CA LEU A 36 -17.02 7.68 -10.43
C LEU A 36 -16.48 6.56 -9.55
N VAL A 37 -16.85 5.33 -9.85
CA VAL A 37 -16.38 4.17 -9.10
C VAL A 37 -14.86 4.02 -9.25
N ALA A 38 -14.37 4.17 -10.47
CA ALA A 38 -12.94 4.08 -10.72
C ALA A 38 -12.18 5.15 -9.94
N HIS A 39 -12.71 6.35 -9.94
CA HIS A 39 -12.07 7.46 -9.22
C HIS A 39 -12.04 7.21 -7.70
N LEU A 40 -13.12 6.66 -7.16
CA LEU A 40 -13.17 6.34 -5.75
C LEU A 40 -12.15 5.27 -5.38
N ARG A 41 -11.99 4.26 -6.24
CA ARG A 41 -11.00 3.23 -6.02
C ARG A 41 -9.59 3.82 -6.01
N GLU A 42 -9.30 4.66 -6.97
CA GLU A 42 -8.00 5.29 -7.07
C GLU A 42 -7.69 6.13 -5.83
N ARG A 43 -8.65 6.89 -5.36
CA ARG A 43 -8.46 7.71 -4.17
C ARG A 43 -8.19 6.86 -2.93
N ARG A 44 -8.92 5.77 -2.79
CA ARG A 44 -8.73 4.87 -1.66
C ARG A 44 -7.36 4.21 -1.68
N LEU A 45 -6.91 3.80 -2.85
CA LEU A 45 -5.59 3.22 -2.97
C LEU A 45 -4.49 4.22 -2.65
N ARG A 46 -4.64 5.44 -3.15
CA ARG A 46 -3.68 6.50 -2.86
C ARG A 46 -3.63 6.77 -1.37
N ARG A 47 -4.79 6.87 -0.74
CA ARG A 47 -4.86 7.09 0.69
C ARG A 47 -4.24 5.94 1.48
N ALA A 48 -4.47 4.71 1.03
CA ALA A 48 -3.86 3.54 1.66
C ALA A 48 -2.34 3.64 1.62
N MET A 49 -1.78 4.00 0.48
CA MET A 49 -0.33 4.12 0.34
C MET A 49 0.23 5.23 1.21
N GLU A 50 -0.48 6.35 1.32
CA GLU A 50 -0.08 7.43 2.20
C GLU A 50 -0.02 6.98 3.65
N ILE A 51 -1.05 6.27 4.08
CA ILE A 51 -1.11 5.79 5.46
C ILE A 51 0.01 4.78 5.73
N ILE A 52 0.25 3.87 4.80
CA ILE A 52 1.32 2.89 4.95
C ILE A 52 2.66 3.59 5.09
N SER A 53 2.91 4.58 4.27
CA SER A 53 4.19 5.29 4.29
C SER A 53 4.38 6.16 5.52
N SER A 54 3.32 6.83 5.94
CA SER A 54 3.46 7.82 7.01
C SER A 54 3.21 7.26 8.40
N GLN A 55 2.26 6.36 8.53
CA GLN A 55 1.85 5.90 9.85
C GLN A 55 2.29 4.49 10.16
N SER A 56 2.70 3.73 9.15
CA SER A 56 3.14 2.35 9.34
C SER A 56 2.10 1.51 10.11
N PRO A 57 0.91 1.36 9.55
CA PRO A 57 -0.12 0.60 10.24
C PRO A 57 0.35 -0.82 10.51
N HIS A 58 -0.05 -1.33 11.65
CA HIS A 58 0.41 -2.63 12.10
C HIS A 58 -0.35 -3.79 11.47
N SER A 59 -1.52 -3.55 10.93
CA SER A 59 -2.31 -4.64 10.36
C SER A 59 -3.24 -4.16 9.26
N VAL A 60 -3.69 -5.11 8.46
CA VAL A 60 -4.69 -4.82 7.43
C VAL A 60 -5.97 -4.29 8.08
N ARG A 61 -6.31 -4.80 9.26
CA ARG A 61 -7.52 -4.36 9.96
C ARG A 61 -7.43 -2.90 10.36
N GLU A 62 -6.27 -2.49 10.85
CA GLU A 62 -6.07 -1.11 11.23
C GLU A 62 -6.16 -0.19 10.02
N LEU A 63 -5.52 -0.56 8.93
CA LEU A 63 -5.58 0.21 7.70
C LEU A 63 -7.00 0.28 7.14
N ALA A 64 -7.71 -0.83 7.17
CA ALA A 64 -9.08 -0.87 6.70
C ALA A 64 -9.98 0.07 7.51
N ARG A 65 -9.75 0.13 8.82
CA ARG A 65 -10.51 1.02 9.68
C ARG A 65 -10.28 2.48 9.30
N GLU A 66 -9.04 2.85 9.04
CA GLU A 66 -8.72 4.21 8.63
C GLU A 66 -9.39 4.58 7.30
N LEU A 67 -9.56 3.60 6.43
CA LEU A 67 -10.17 3.81 5.13
C LEU A 67 -11.67 3.60 5.13
N ARG A 68 -12.23 3.23 6.29
CA ARG A 68 -13.66 2.93 6.45
C ARG A 68 -14.11 1.81 5.52
N LEU A 69 -13.27 0.79 5.41
CA LEU A 69 -13.56 -0.39 4.63
C LEU A 69 -13.47 -1.63 5.52
N SER A 70 -14.10 -2.72 5.11
CA SER A 70 -13.85 -3.98 5.79
C SER A 70 -12.48 -4.50 5.34
N PRO A 71 -11.81 -5.28 6.18
CA PRO A 71 -10.52 -5.87 5.79
C PRO A 71 -10.63 -6.69 4.51
N THR A 72 -11.69 -7.47 4.36
CA THR A 72 -11.89 -8.28 3.17
C THR A 72 -12.04 -7.42 1.92
N HIS A 73 -12.79 -6.33 2.03
CA HIS A 73 -12.97 -5.44 0.88
C HIS A 73 -11.64 -4.76 0.51
N LEU A 74 -10.90 -4.31 1.51
CA LEU A 74 -9.61 -3.68 1.27
C LEU A 74 -8.64 -4.65 0.59
N GLN A 75 -8.58 -5.89 1.08
CA GLN A 75 -7.69 -6.89 0.49
C GLN A 75 -8.07 -7.17 -0.97
N ARG A 76 -9.36 -7.30 -1.23
CA ARG A 76 -9.84 -7.57 -2.59
C ARG A 76 -9.55 -6.39 -3.51
N LEU A 77 -9.86 -5.19 -3.08
CA LEU A 77 -9.65 -3.99 -3.85
C LEU A 77 -8.17 -3.82 -4.20
N PHE A 78 -7.31 -3.96 -3.21
CA PHE A 78 -5.88 -3.77 -3.41
C PHE A 78 -5.32 -4.82 -4.37
N LYS A 79 -5.72 -6.07 -4.20
CA LYS A 79 -5.26 -7.15 -5.06
C LYS A 79 -5.72 -6.94 -6.50
N GLN A 80 -6.96 -6.54 -6.69
CA GLN A 80 -7.50 -6.30 -8.01
C GLN A 80 -6.80 -5.16 -8.73
N GLU A 81 -6.50 -4.10 -8.02
CA GLU A 81 -5.93 -2.91 -8.64
C GLU A 81 -4.41 -2.95 -8.79
N THR A 82 -3.72 -3.62 -7.91
CA THR A 82 -2.26 -3.62 -7.94
C THR A 82 -1.64 -4.97 -8.22
N GLY A 83 -2.39 -6.04 -8.09
CA GLY A 83 -1.84 -7.39 -8.22
C GLY A 83 -1.11 -7.87 -6.99
N VAL A 84 -0.97 -7.04 -5.97
CA VAL A 84 -0.21 -7.37 -4.78
C VAL A 84 -1.14 -7.52 -3.59
N GLN A 85 -0.82 -8.45 -2.70
CA GLN A 85 -1.59 -8.62 -1.48
C GLN A 85 -1.16 -7.56 -0.48
N ILE A 86 -2.12 -6.84 0.07
CA ILE A 86 -1.80 -5.74 0.96
C ILE A 86 -1.12 -6.20 2.24
N GLY A 87 -1.45 -7.37 2.74
CA GLY A 87 -0.80 -7.90 3.93
C GLY A 87 0.70 -8.10 3.72
N ARG A 88 1.06 -8.53 2.52
CA ARG A 88 2.45 -8.71 2.17
C ARG A 88 3.17 -7.37 2.08
N LEU A 89 2.52 -6.39 1.51
CA LEU A 89 3.11 -5.06 1.40
C LEU A 89 3.34 -4.46 2.79
N LEU A 90 2.38 -4.62 3.69
CA LEU A 90 2.55 -4.15 5.06
C LEU A 90 3.71 -4.85 5.77
N ALA A 91 3.83 -6.15 5.57
CA ALA A 91 4.93 -6.90 6.18
C ALA A 91 6.28 -6.42 5.67
N GLU A 92 6.39 -6.19 4.35
CA GLU A 92 7.62 -5.68 3.78
C GLU A 92 7.96 -4.30 4.34
N HIS A 93 6.97 -3.45 4.48
CA HIS A 93 7.18 -2.11 5.03
C HIS A 93 7.66 -2.18 6.49
N ARG A 94 7.04 -3.05 7.29
CA ARG A 94 7.47 -3.20 8.69
C ARG A 94 8.88 -3.73 8.80
N LEU A 95 9.24 -4.71 7.98
CA LEU A 95 10.59 -5.26 8.00
C LEU A 95 11.63 -4.26 7.50
N GLY A 96 11.25 -3.43 6.54
CA GLY A 96 12.12 -2.34 6.09
C GLY A 96 12.40 -1.35 7.20
N LYS A 97 11.36 -0.98 7.94
CA LYS A 97 11.55 -0.09 9.09
C LYS A 97 12.46 -0.73 10.14
N ALA A 98 12.32 -2.04 10.33
CA ALA A 98 13.16 -2.75 11.28
C ALA A 98 14.63 -2.67 10.89
N THR A 99 14.95 -2.78 9.60
CA THR A 99 16.35 -2.67 9.17
C THR A 99 16.91 -1.29 9.48
N GLU A 100 16.11 -0.25 9.32
CA GLU A 100 16.55 1.10 9.65
C GLU A 100 16.85 1.22 11.14
N LEU A 101 16.00 0.68 11.98
CA LEU A 101 16.19 0.73 13.42
C LEU A 101 17.36 -0.12 13.88
N LEU A 102 17.56 -1.28 13.25
CA LEU A 102 18.69 -2.14 13.58
C LEU A 102 20.02 -1.47 13.26
N SER A 103 20.09 -0.75 12.16
CA SER A 103 21.31 -0.09 11.75
C SER A 103 21.53 1.26 12.41
N GLY A 104 20.46 1.96 12.70
CA GLY A 104 20.55 3.34 13.16
C GLY A 104 20.40 3.55 14.65
N THR A 105 20.07 2.53 15.41
CA THR A 105 19.86 2.69 16.86
C THR A 105 20.45 1.52 17.62
N ASP A 106 20.55 1.70 18.94
CA ASP A 106 20.99 0.64 19.82
C ASP A 106 19.79 -0.04 20.49
N MET A 107 18.59 0.20 19.96
CA MET A 107 17.37 -0.35 20.52
C MET A 107 17.42 -1.87 20.55
N GLU A 108 16.88 -2.46 21.61
CA GLU A 108 16.86 -3.90 21.69
C GLU A 108 15.99 -4.51 20.59
N ILE A 109 16.37 -5.70 20.15
CA ILE A 109 15.63 -6.36 19.07
C ILE A 109 14.18 -6.56 19.44
N LYS A 110 13.90 -6.89 20.69
CA LYS A 110 12.54 -7.05 21.17
C LYS A 110 11.76 -5.74 21.07
N GLU A 111 12.38 -4.64 21.39
CA GLU A 111 11.74 -3.33 21.29
C GLU A 111 11.46 -2.99 19.85
N ILE A 112 12.39 -3.28 18.95
CA ILE A 112 12.19 -3.04 17.53
C ILE A 112 11.00 -3.86 17.03
N ALA A 113 10.90 -5.13 17.45
CA ALA A 113 9.80 -5.98 17.05
C ALA A 113 8.46 -5.34 17.37
N TYR A 114 8.30 -4.86 18.59
CA TYR A 114 7.06 -4.22 18.98
C TYR A 114 6.85 -2.88 18.28
N LYS A 115 7.92 -2.11 18.13
CA LYS A 115 7.80 -0.81 17.49
C LYS A 115 7.34 -0.90 16.04
N VAL A 116 7.78 -1.93 15.33
CA VAL A 116 7.35 -2.08 13.93
C VAL A 116 6.06 -2.89 13.79
N GLY A 117 5.43 -3.23 14.91
CA GLY A 117 4.08 -3.77 14.84
C GLY A 117 3.92 -5.26 15.01
N TYR A 118 4.94 -5.96 15.48
CA TYR A 118 4.79 -7.39 15.77
C TYR A 118 4.37 -7.58 17.22
N GLY A 119 3.38 -8.44 17.43
CA GLY A 119 2.92 -8.70 18.78
C GLY A 119 3.82 -9.63 19.58
N HIS A 120 4.66 -10.38 18.89
CA HIS A 120 5.56 -11.32 19.54
C HIS A 120 6.95 -11.23 18.92
N HIS A 121 7.96 -11.25 19.78
CA HIS A 121 9.35 -11.20 19.35
C HIS A 121 9.69 -12.36 18.41
N SER A 122 9.21 -13.56 18.72
CA SER A 122 9.50 -14.73 17.88
C SER A 122 8.90 -14.62 16.48
N SER A 123 7.73 -14.00 16.37
CA SER A 123 7.11 -13.80 15.06
C SER A 123 7.92 -12.84 14.21
N PHE A 124 8.45 -11.80 14.84
CA PHE A 124 9.31 -10.86 14.16
C PHE A 124 10.58 -11.53 13.68
N VAL A 125 11.25 -12.26 14.55
CA VAL A 125 12.51 -12.93 14.22
C VAL A 125 12.31 -13.88 13.03
N ARG A 126 11.23 -14.67 13.06
CA ARG A 126 10.95 -15.58 11.95
C ARG A 126 10.68 -14.85 10.64
N ALA A 127 9.89 -13.79 10.70
CA ALA A 127 9.58 -13.02 9.51
C ALA A 127 10.82 -12.36 8.94
N PHE A 128 11.64 -11.80 9.82
CA PHE A 128 12.88 -11.14 9.42
C PHE A 128 13.85 -12.15 8.78
N GLN A 129 14.01 -13.30 9.42
CA GLN A 129 14.90 -14.32 8.92
C GLN A 129 14.45 -14.87 7.58
N ARG A 130 13.14 -15.04 7.41
CA ARG A 130 12.58 -15.51 6.14
C ARG A 130 12.84 -14.49 5.04
N ARG A 131 12.74 -13.22 5.35
CA ARG A 131 12.88 -12.17 4.34
C ARG A 131 14.33 -11.88 3.99
N PHE A 132 15.21 -11.85 4.99
CA PHE A 132 16.59 -11.41 4.79
C PHE A 132 17.63 -12.53 4.89
N GLY A 133 17.22 -13.73 5.19
CA GLY A 133 18.15 -14.87 5.27
C GLY A 133 19.02 -14.90 6.52
N GLN A 134 18.83 -14.00 7.44
CA GLN A 134 19.60 -13.97 8.67
C GLN A 134 18.80 -13.34 9.79
N SER A 135 19.21 -13.60 11.02
CA SER A 135 18.48 -13.08 12.18
C SER A 135 18.68 -11.57 12.32
N PRO A 136 17.78 -10.88 13.01
CA PRO A 136 17.96 -9.44 13.26
C PRO A 136 19.27 -9.16 13.98
N LYS A 137 19.65 -10.00 14.91
CA LYS A 137 20.91 -9.83 15.66
C LYS A 137 22.11 -9.88 14.71
N ARG A 138 22.11 -10.88 13.83
CA ARG A 138 23.20 -11.05 12.89
C ARG A 138 23.23 -9.91 11.88
N TYR A 139 22.08 -9.45 11.46
CA TYR A 139 21.97 -8.32 10.56
C TYR A 139 22.61 -7.07 11.20
N ARG A 140 22.29 -6.81 12.47
CA ARG A 140 22.87 -5.68 13.18
C ARG A 140 24.39 -5.77 13.26
N GLN A 141 24.89 -6.94 13.61
CA GLN A 141 26.33 -7.15 13.73
C GLN A 141 27.04 -6.89 12.41
N LYS A 142 26.41 -7.31 11.32
CA LYS A 142 27.01 -7.16 10.02
C LYS A 142 26.98 -5.72 9.54
N THR A 143 25.95 -4.99 9.84
CA THR A 143 25.85 -3.59 9.43
C THR A 143 26.64 -2.67 10.35
N ALA A 144 26.94 -3.08 11.54
CA ALA A 144 27.71 -2.28 12.47
C ALA A 144 29.21 -2.38 12.20
N ALA A 145 29.61 -3.37 11.45
CA ALA A 145 31.03 -3.56 11.16
C ALA A 145 31.56 -2.67 10.00
#